data_2b7088e9cbc8d42edade29e902a97ab4
#
_entry.id   2b7088e9cbc8d42edade29e902a97ab4
#
_cell.length_a   1.000
_cell.length_b   1.000
_cell.length_c   1.000
_cell.angle_alpha   90.00
_cell.angle_beta   90.00
_cell.angle_gamma   90.00
#
_symmetry.space_group_name_H-M   'P 1'
#
loop_
_entity.id
_entity.type
_entity.pdbx_description
1 polymer ?
#
loop_
_entity_poly.entity_id
_entity_poly.type
_entity_poly.pdbx_seq_one_letter_code
_entity_poly.pdbx_strand_id
1 'polypeptide(L)'
;MAKASDIKNGNILRFNGELVQVEEFLHRTPGNLRAFYQARMRNVKSGKLVEYRFRTDEEVDIARVETSNYQYLYEDGDALVIMDNETFDQHNVPKKLFGTAVKFLKEGMNVVVAFESDEPIMGQIPNSVELEIAYTEPAVKGDTSASALKNATVETGAEIKVPLFINIGDKVKVDTGSGSYVERVKG
;
A
#
# COMPACT_ATOMS: atom_id res chain seq x y z
N MET A 1 -7.17 28.17 7.77
CA MET A 1 -5.92 27.43 7.55
C MET A 1 -5.49 26.84 8.88
N ALA A 2 -4.93 25.66 8.88
CA ALA A 2 -4.40 25.02 10.09
C ALA A 2 -3.00 25.58 10.42
N LYS A 3 -2.51 25.35 11.62
CA LYS A 3 -1.15 25.69 12.03
C LYS A 3 -0.27 24.44 12.02
N ALA A 4 1.03 24.63 11.95
CA ALA A 4 1.98 23.52 12.04
C ALA A 4 1.78 22.67 13.30
N SER A 5 1.31 23.27 14.41
CA SER A 5 0.95 22.54 15.64
C SER A 5 -0.17 21.54 15.48
N ASP A 6 -0.99 21.66 14.44
CA ASP A 6 -2.17 20.80 14.20
C ASP A 6 -1.81 19.56 13.36
N ILE A 7 -0.59 19.53 12.81
CA ILE A 7 -0.09 18.41 12.00
C ILE A 7 0.05 17.16 12.88
N LYS A 8 -0.38 16.04 12.31
CA LYS A 8 -0.22 14.69 12.91
C LYS A 8 0.38 13.74 11.89
N ASN A 9 1.03 12.70 12.38
CA ASN A 9 1.49 11.60 11.52
C ASN A 9 0.29 11.01 10.75
N GLY A 10 0.48 10.76 9.47
CA GLY A 10 -0.58 10.28 8.57
C GLY A 10 -1.37 11.40 7.88
N ASN A 11 -1.30 12.66 8.34
CA ASN A 11 -1.94 13.75 7.62
C ASN A 11 -1.37 13.91 6.22
N ILE A 12 -2.21 14.32 5.29
CA ILE A 12 -1.80 14.72 3.95
C ILE A 12 -1.82 16.24 3.90
N LEU A 13 -0.71 16.83 3.52
CA LEU A 13 -0.54 18.27 3.40
C LEU A 13 -0.41 18.66 1.93
N ARG A 14 -0.94 19.82 1.59
CA ARG A 14 -0.61 20.50 0.34
C ARG A 14 0.63 21.35 0.57
N PHE A 15 1.78 20.82 0.14
CA PHE A 15 3.09 21.42 0.35
C PHE A 15 3.75 21.73 -0.98
N ASN A 16 4.07 23.00 -1.24
CA ASN A 16 4.65 23.48 -2.52
C ASN A 16 3.87 23.04 -3.77
N GLY A 17 2.53 22.98 -3.67
CA GLY A 17 1.66 22.56 -4.77
C GLY A 17 1.54 21.05 -4.97
N GLU A 18 2.19 20.25 -4.13
CA GLU A 18 2.15 18.79 -4.17
C GLU A 18 1.48 18.22 -2.90
N LEU A 19 0.88 17.04 -3.03
CA LEU A 19 0.36 16.32 -1.88
C LEU A 19 1.46 15.46 -1.26
N VAL A 20 1.70 15.66 0.03
CA VAL A 20 2.68 14.91 0.81
C VAL A 20 2.04 14.30 2.05
N GLN A 21 2.35 13.04 2.33
CA GLN A 21 1.92 12.37 3.57
C GLN A 21 2.98 12.54 4.64
N VAL A 22 2.57 12.95 5.83
CA VAL A 22 3.45 13.08 6.99
C VAL A 22 3.72 11.70 7.57
N GLU A 23 4.96 11.23 7.48
CA GLU A 23 5.41 9.96 8.06
C GLU A 23 5.87 10.14 9.51
N GLU A 24 6.60 11.22 9.77
CA GLU A 24 7.14 11.54 11.08
C GLU A 24 7.04 13.04 11.35
N PHE A 25 6.57 13.40 12.53
CA PHE A 25 6.41 14.77 12.96
C PHE A 25 6.90 14.93 14.40
N LEU A 26 7.97 15.70 14.60
CA LEU A 26 8.66 15.82 15.88
C LEU A 26 8.73 17.28 16.29
N HIS A 27 8.31 17.58 17.52
CA HIS A 27 8.56 18.88 18.16
C HIS A 27 9.99 18.91 18.71
N ARG A 28 10.78 19.90 18.29
CA ARG A 28 12.16 20.11 18.72
C ARG A 28 12.26 21.42 19.45
N THR A 29 12.78 21.38 20.68
CA THR A 29 13.03 22.55 21.53
C THR A 29 14.53 22.59 21.88
N PRO A 30 15.38 23.13 20.98
CA PRO A 30 16.80 23.31 21.32
C PRO A 30 16.95 24.38 22.40
N GLY A 31 17.83 24.16 23.39
CA GLY A 31 17.91 24.88 24.65
C GLY A 31 17.87 26.42 24.60
N ASN A 32 18.55 27.06 23.62
CA ASN A 32 18.61 28.52 23.49
C ASN A 32 18.01 29.06 22.18
N LEU A 33 17.31 28.22 21.40
CA LEU A 33 16.73 28.60 20.12
C LEU A 33 15.20 28.42 20.15
N ARG A 34 14.50 29.06 19.20
CA ARG A 34 13.08 28.91 19.05
C ARG A 34 12.72 27.45 18.72
N ALA A 35 11.66 26.94 19.32
CA ALA A 35 11.12 25.65 19.01
C ALA A 35 10.64 25.58 17.53
N PHE A 36 10.73 24.41 16.95
CA PHE A 36 10.26 24.13 15.59
C PHE A 36 9.72 22.70 15.49
N TYR A 37 8.97 22.42 14.44
CA TYR A 37 8.55 21.08 14.10
C TYR A 37 9.38 20.54 12.96
N GLN A 38 9.96 19.36 13.14
CA GLN A 38 10.65 18.62 12.08
C GLN A 38 9.68 17.60 11.50
N ALA A 39 9.39 17.72 10.22
CA ALA A 39 8.54 16.81 9.48
C ALA A 39 9.34 16.02 8.45
N ARG A 40 9.09 14.72 8.41
CA ARG A 40 9.49 13.84 7.33
C ARG A 40 8.24 13.42 6.60
N MET A 41 8.18 13.73 5.34
CA MET A 41 6.98 13.59 4.51
C MET A 41 7.31 12.83 3.24
N ARG A 42 6.33 12.11 2.71
CA ARG A 42 6.45 11.40 1.43
C ARG A 42 5.48 12.00 0.43
N ASN A 43 5.99 12.35 -0.75
CA ASN A 43 5.15 12.78 -1.85
C ASN A 43 4.23 11.63 -2.30
N VAL A 44 2.94 11.88 -2.33
CA VAL A 44 1.91 10.87 -2.61
C VAL A 44 2.02 10.33 -4.04
N LYS A 45 2.37 11.19 -5.01
CA LYS A 45 2.47 10.80 -6.42
C LYS A 45 3.82 10.17 -6.79
N SER A 46 4.92 10.76 -6.33
CA SER A 46 6.28 10.34 -6.72
C SER A 46 6.95 9.39 -5.73
N GLY A 47 6.42 9.26 -4.52
CA GLY A 47 7.04 8.49 -3.43
C GLY A 47 8.30 9.12 -2.83
N LYS A 48 8.72 10.30 -3.33
CA LYS A 48 9.94 10.97 -2.89
C LYS A 48 9.82 11.46 -1.45
N LEU A 49 10.84 11.25 -0.65
CA LEU A 49 10.94 11.79 0.71
C LEU A 49 11.28 13.27 0.68
N VAL A 50 10.61 14.04 1.52
CA VAL A 50 10.82 15.47 1.74
C VAL A 50 10.93 15.71 3.23
N GLU A 51 11.98 16.37 3.66
CA GLU A 51 12.13 16.83 5.04
C GLU A 51 11.97 18.34 5.09
N TYR A 52 11.21 18.82 6.08
CA TYR A 52 10.98 20.24 6.26
C TYR A 52 10.90 20.59 7.75
N ARG A 53 11.30 21.83 8.07
CA ARG A 53 11.21 22.40 9.41
C ARG A 53 10.18 23.52 9.42
N PHE A 54 9.02 23.21 9.99
CA PHE A 54 7.97 24.18 10.19
C PHE A 54 8.25 25.05 11.42
N ARG A 55 7.96 26.34 11.32
CA ARG A 55 7.86 27.20 12.51
C ARG A 55 6.60 26.81 13.30
N THR A 56 6.60 27.06 14.58
CA THR A 56 5.47 26.70 15.45
C THR A 56 4.16 27.41 15.11
N ASP A 57 4.25 28.59 14.52
CA ASP A 57 3.16 29.47 14.09
C ASP A 57 2.90 29.43 12.58
N GLU A 58 3.62 28.63 11.84
CA GLU A 58 3.50 28.53 10.39
C GLU A 58 2.13 27.96 9.98
N GLU A 59 1.50 28.64 9.02
CA GLU A 59 0.24 28.17 8.45
C GLU A 59 0.48 27.04 7.46
N VAL A 60 -0.38 26.03 7.54
CA VAL A 60 -0.30 24.83 6.68
C VAL A 60 -1.67 24.51 6.11
N ASP A 61 -1.67 23.92 4.94
CA ASP A 61 -2.86 23.40 4.28
C ASP A 61 -2.93 21.87 4.48
N ILE A 62 -3.76 21.44 5.44
CA ILE A 62 -4.05 20.02 5.66
C ILE A 62 -5.16 19.63 4.70
N ALA A 63 -4.85 18.79 3.71
CA ALA A 63 -5.79 18.32 2.72
C ALA A 63 -6.87 17.43 3.38
N ARG A 64 -8.12 17.67 3.03
CA ARG A 64 -9.21 16.80 3.45
C ARG A 64 -9.25 15.59 2.53
N VAL A 65 -8.96 14.44 3.10
CA VAL A 65 -8.92 13.16 2.39
C VAL A 65 -10.01 12.25 2.95
N GLU A 66 -10.82 11.73 2.06
CA GLU A 66 -11.84 10.73 2.37
C GLU A 66 -11.31 9.35 1.97
N THR A 67 -11.28 8.44 2.94
CA THR A 67 -10.78 7.08 2.76
C THR A 67 -11.92 6.10 2.94
N SER A 68 -12.16 5.25 1.96
CA SER A 68 -13.24 4.26 1.99
C SER A 68 -12.79 2.89 1.48
N ASN A 69 -13.59 1.88 1.81
CA ASN A 69 -13.39 0.51 1.35
C ASN A 69 -14.19 0.29 0.05
N TYR A 70 -13.50 -0.27 -0.91
CA TYR A 70 -14.04 -0.62 -2.22
C TYR A 70 -13.79 -2.09 -2.51
N GLN A 71 -14.63 -2.68 -3.36
CA GLN A 71 -14.40 -4.00 -3.92
C GLN A 71 -13.71 -3.87 -5.29
N TYR A 72 -12.60 -4.56 -5.47
CA TYR A 72 -11.97 -4.66 -6.79
C TYR A 72 -12.80 -5.56 -7.70
N LEU A 73 -13.13 -5.07 -8.89
CA LEU A 73 -13.90 -5.81 -9.88
C LEU A 73 -13.00 -6.40 -10.97
N TYR A 74 -12.36 -5.55 -11.74
CA TYR A 74 -11.49 -5.95 -12.84
C TYR A 74 -10.51 -4.85 -13.24
N GLU A 75 -9.58 -5.22 -14.09
CA GLU A 75 -8.57 -4.33 -14.65
C GLU A 75 -9.01 -3.82 -16.02
N ASP A 76 -8.90 -2.51 -16.23
CA ASP A 76 -9.16 -1.86 -17.52
C ASP A 76 -7.93 -1.02 -17.92
N GLY A 77 -7.07 -1.62 -18.72
CA GLY A 77 -5.81 -1.00 -19.14
C GLY A 77 -4.91 -0.63 -17.95
N ASP A 78 -4.63 0.66 -17.77
CA ASP A 78 -3.82 1.18 -16.66
C ASP A 78 -4.64 1.54 -15.41
N ALA A 79 -5.94 1.24 -15.42
CA ALA A 79 -6.84 1.48 -14.31
C ALA A 79 -7.36 0.17 -13.69
N LEU A 80 -7.75 0.26 -12.43
CA LEU A 80 -8.55 -0.73 -11.73
C LEU A 80 -9.97 -0.20 -11.61
N VAL A 81 -10.96 -1.02 -11.96
CA VAL A 81 -12.36 -0.72 -11.69
C VAL A 81 -12.69 -1.26 -10.31
N ILE A 82 -13.07 -0.33 -9.43
CA ILE A 82 -13.48 -0.60 -8.06
C ILE A 82 -14.92 -0.18 -7.84
N MET A 83 -15.60 -0.81 -6.92
CA MET A 83 -17.00 -0.54 -6.58
C MET A 83 -17.10 -0.18 -5.10
N ASP A 84 -17.80 0.90 -4.81
CA ASP A 84 -18.14 1.25 -3.43
C ASP A 84 -19.05 0.18 -2.82
N ASN A 85 -18.73 -0.27 -1.61
CA ASN A 85 -19.48 -1.35 -0.95
C ASN A 85 -20.85 -0.88 -0.41
N GLU A 86 -21.07 0.43 -0.31
CA GLU A 86 -22.31 1.01 0.22
C GLU A 86 -23.23 1.54 -0.89
N THR A 87 -22.66 2.33 -1.82
CA THR A 87 -23.43 2.98 -2.89
C THR A 87 -23.49 2.17 -4.17
N PHE A 88 -22.58 1.18 -4.34
CA PHE A 88 -22.38 0.39 -5.56
C PHE A 88 -21.92 1.20 -6.77
N ASP A 89 -21.48 2.43 -6.56
CA ASP A 89 -20.88 3.24 -7.60
C ASP A 89 -19.51 2.68 -8.00
N GLN A 90 -19.23 2.72 -9.30
CA GLN A 90 -17.96 2.26 -9.84
C GLN A 90 -17.02 3.43 -10.10
N HIS A 91 -15.74 3.25 -9.76
CA HIS A 91 -14.69 4.23 -9.97
C HIS A 91 -13.51 3.60 -10.70
N ASN A 92 -12.91 4.35 -11.61
CA ASN A 92 -11.67 3.98 -12.27
C ASN A 92 -10.50 4.61 -11.52
N VAL A 93 -9.62 3.79 -10.99
CA VAL A 93 -8.48 4.22 -10.17
C VAL A 93 -7.17 3.78 -10.82
N PRO A 94 -6.19 4.69 -11.02
CA PRO A 94 -4.92 4.31 -11.63
C PRO A 94 -4.20 3.19 -10.87
N LYS A 95 -3.80 2.12 -11.57
CA LYS A 95 -3.06 0.97 -10.98
C LYS A 95 -1.82 1.39 -10.20
N LYS A 96 -1.12 2.43 -10.68
CA LYS A 96 0.09 2.95 -10.05
C LYS A 96 -0.09 3.36 -8.59
N LEU A 97 -1.32 3.69 -8.17
CA LEU A 97 -1.61 4.07 -6.77
C LEU A 97 -1.47 2.89 -5.80
N PHE A 98 -1.56 1.65 -6.29
CA PHE A 98 -1.43 0.44 -5.48
C PHE A 98 -0.01 -0.15 -5.48
N GLY A 99 0.91 0.45 -6.23
CA GLY A 99 2.30 0.02 -6.31
C GLY A 99 2.45 -1.40 -6.88
N THR A 100 3.53 -2.07 -6.50
CA THR A 100 3.86 -3.43 -6.98
C THR A 100 2.94 -4.51 -6.43
N ALA A 101 2.22 -4.22 -5.33
CA ALA A 101 1.32 -5.16 -4.68
C ALA A 101 0.08 -5.48 -5.53
N VAL A 102 -0.23 -4.65 -6.53
CA VAL A 102 -1.36 -4.85 -7.46
C VAL A 102 -1.34 -6.22 -8.14
N LYS A 103 -0.17 -6.82 -8.35
CA LYS A 103 -0.01 -8.15 -8.95
C LYS A 103 -0.63 -9.29 -8.13
N PHE A 104 -0.93 -9.05 -6.85
CA PHE A 104 -1.58 -10.02 -5.95
C PHE A 104 -3.08 -9.77 -5.81
N LEU A 105 -3.62 -8.77 -6.49
CA LEU A 105 -5.01 -8.41 -6.41
C LEU A 105 -5.87 -9.37 -7.24
N LYS A 106 -6.89 -9.92 -6.60
CA LYS A 106 -7.87 -10.83 -7.21
C LYS A 106 -9.26 -10.19 -7.19
N GLU A 107 -10.05 -10.45 -8.23
CA GLU A 107 -11.44 -10.00 -8.30
C GLU A 107 -12.22 -10.34 -7.02
N GLY A 108 -13.01 -9.39 -6.55
CA GLY A 108 -13.78 -9.49 -5.32
C GLY A 108 -13.04 -9.12 -4.04
N MET A 109 -11.72 -8.90 -4.09
CA MET A 109 -10.98 -8.43 -2.92
C MET A 109 -11.32 -7.00 -2.55
N ASN A 110 -11.31 -6.69 -1.25
CA ASN A 110 -11.45 -5.33 -0.77
C ASN A 110 -10.13 -4.59 -0.86
N VAL A 111 -10.22 -3.34 -1.30
CA VAL A 111 -9.13 -2.38 -1.34
C VAL A 111 -9.54 -1.10 -0.62
N VAL A 112 -8.57 -0.36 -0.13
CA VAL A 112 -8.81 0.96 0.48
C VAL A 112 -8.31 2.02 -0.49
N VAL A 113 -9.14 3.01 -0.79
CA VAL A 113 -8.75 4.14 -1.64
C VAL A 113 -9.04 5.44 -0.93
N ALA A 114 -8.09 6.35 -1.02
CA ALA A 114 -8.20 7.69 -0.50
C ALA A 114 -8.44 8.66 -1.65
N PHE A 115 -9.45 9.51 -1.50
CA PHE A 115 -9.82 10.55 -2.45
C PHE A 115 -9.62 11.94 -1.84
N GLU A 116 -9.15 12.86 -2.64
CA GLU A 116 -9.18 14.29 -2.35
C GLU A 116 -9.99 15.00 -3.45
N SER A 117 -11.11 15.61 -3.08
CA SER A 117 -12.00 16.31 -4.05
C SER A 117 -12.32 15.43 -5.27
N ASP A 118 -12.77 14.21 -5.04
CA ASP A 118 -13.11 13.20 -6.05
C ASP A 118 -11.93 12.64 -6.88
N GLU A 119 -10.70 13.12 -6.66
CA GLU A 119 -9.49 12.56 -7.28
C GLU A 119 -8.89 11.45 -6.40
N PRO A 120 -8.70 10.22 -6.92
CA PRO A 120 -8.02 9.16 -6.17
C PRO A 120 -6.53 9.50 -6.05
N ILE A 121 -6.03 9.54 -4.82
CA ILE A 121 -4.66 9.93 -4.52
C ILE A 121 -3.81 8.81 -3.96
N MET A 122 -4.44 7.81 -3.34
CA MET A 122 -3.73 6.69 -2.72
C MET A 122 -4.60 5.43 -2.75
N GLY A 123 -3.98 4.29 -3.05
CA GLY A 123 -4.61 2.98 -3.00
C GLY A 123 -3.83 2.03 -2.11
N GLN A 124 -4.53 1.19 -1.37
CA GLN A 124 -3.94 0.17 -0.52
C GLN A 124 -4.70 -1.14 -0.67
N ILE A 125 -3.97 -2.23 -0.85
CA ILE A 125 -4.52 -3.58 -0.79
C ILE A 125 -4.26 -4.18 0.60
N PRO A 126 -4.94 -5.26 0.99
CA PRO A 126 -4.66 -5.93 2.25
C PRO A 126 -3.19 -6.31 2.38
N ASN A 127 -2.63 -6.22 3.59
CA ASN A 127 -1.22 -6.56 3.87
C ASN A 127 -0.90 -8.03 3.56
N SER A 128 -1.91 -8.89 3.60
CA SER A 128 -1.78 -10.29 3.21
C SER A 128 -3.03 -10.75 2.45
N VAL A 129 -2.81 -11.63 1.50
CA VAL A 129 -3.88 -12.21 0.66
C VAL A 129 -3.71 -13.73 0.58
N GLU A 130 -4.82 -14.43 0.38
CA GLU A 130 -4.84 -15.87 0.16
C GLU A 130 -5.01 -16.15 -1.32
N LEU A 131 -4.04 -16.85 -1.91
CA LEU A 131 -4.01 -17.15 -3.33
C LEU A 131 -3.73 -18.64 -3.54
N GLU A 132 -4.31 -19.18 -4.59
CA GLU A 132 -4.07 -20.56 -5.02
C GLU A 132 -2.80 -20.64 -5.88
N ILE A 133 -2.03 -21.71 -5.70
CA ILE A 133 -0.85 -21.99 -6.54
C ILE A 133 -1.34 -22.54 -7.88
N ALA A 134 -1.19 -21.74 -8.93
CA ALA A 134 -1.56 -22.13 -10.30
C ALA A 134 -0.49 -23.04 -10.92
N TYR A 135 0.78 -22.80 -10.65
CA TYR A 135 1.91 -23.59 -11.14
C TYR A 135 3.09 -23.55 -10.16
N THR A 136 3.78 -24.67 -10.05
CA THR A 136 5.07 -24.77 -9.35
C THR A 136 5.85 -25.98 -9.89
N GLU A 137 7.17 -25.88 -9.87
CA GLU A 137 8.03 -26.99 -10.23
C GLU A 137 7.97 -28.11 -9.18
N PRO A 138 8.08 -29.40 -9.60
CA PRO A 138 8.22 -30.48 -8.64
C PRO A 138 9.50 -30.31 -7.81
N ALA A 139 9.45 -30.67 -6.53
CA ALA A 139 10.63 -30.67 -5.69
C ALA A 139 11.68 -31.64 -6.23
N VAL A 140 12.91 -31.18 -6.48
CA VAL A 140 14.01 -32.04 -6.91
C VAL A 140 14.45 -32.90 -5.73
N LYS A 141 14.46 -34.24 -5.92
CA LYS A 141 15.01 -35.17 -4.94
C LYS A 141 16.50 -34.89 -4.73
N GLY A 142 16.87 -34.48 -3.51
CA GLY A 142 18.24 -34.18 -3.14
C GLY A 142 18.45 -32.86 -2.39
N ASP A 143 17.49 -31.95 -2.49
CA ASP A 143 17.53 -30.69 -1.74
C ASP A 143 16.91 -30.91 -0.35
N THR A 144 17.75 -31.25 0.63
CA THR A 144 17.35 -31.63 2.00
C THR A 144 17.42 -30.45 2.99
N SER A 145 17.73 -29.24 2.53
CA SER A 145 17.75 -28.09 3.44
C SER A 145 16.31 -27.65 3.77
N ALA A 146 16.01 -27.55 5.07
CA ALA A 146 14.71 -27.11 5.58
C ALA A 146 14.31 -25.69 5.13
N SER A 147 15.25 -24.95 4.53
CA SER A 147 15.08 -23.58 4.02
C SER A 147 15.04 -23.49 2.49
N ALA A 148 15.06 -24.63 1.78
CA ALA A 148 15.01 -24.62 0.32
C ALA A 148 13.66 -24.12 -0.18
N LEU A 149 13.71 -23.17 -1.12
CA LEU A 149 12.54 -22.57 -1.76
C LEU A 149 12.54 -22.89 -3.26
N LYS A 150 11.36 -22.99 -3.84
CA LYS A 150 11.15 -23.13 -5.28
C LYS A 150 10.25 -22.01 -5.80
N ASN A 151 10.30 -21.78 -7.09
CA ASN A 151 9.43 -20.82 -7.74
C ASN A 151 8.00 -21.38 -7.87
N ALA A 152 7.02 -20.50 -7.68
CA ALA A 152 5.62 -20.79 -7.89
C ALA A 152 4.92 -19.59 -8.51
N THR A 153 3.91 -19.86 -9.33
CA THR A 153 3.02 -18.86 -9.89
C THR A 153 1.66 -19.00 -9.22
N VAL A 154 1.15 -17.92 -8.66
CA VAL A 154 -0.19 -17.87 -8.06
C VAL A 154 -1.26 -17.57 -9.12
N GLU A 155 -2.53 -17.79 -8.78
CA GLU A 155 -3.68 -17.64 -9.67
C GLU A 155 -3.79 -16.26 -10.34
N THR A 156 -3.23 -15.21 -9.76
CA THR A 156 -3.17 -13.86 -10.35
C THR A 156 -2.04 -13.69 -11.39
N GLY A 157 -1.21 -14.71 -11.59
CA GLY A 157 -0.05 -14.68 -12.47
C GLY A 157 1.23 -14.15 -11.84
N ALA A 158 1.19 -13.74 -10.57
CA ALA A 158 2.38 -13.29 -9.85
C ALA A 158 3.29 -14.46 -9.49
N GLU A 159 4.60 -14.23 -9.56
CA GLU A 159 5.61 -15.20 -9.15
C GLU A 159 6.05 -14.94 -7.71
N ILE A 160 6.11 -16.02 -6.93
CA ILE A 160 6.60 -16.02 -5.55
C ILE A 160 7.53 -17.20 -5.30
N LYS A 161 8.26 -17.16 -4.21
CA LYS A 161 9.04 -18.31 -3.72
C LYS A 161 8.31 -19.00 -2.59
N VAL A 162 8.19 -20.32 -2.69
CA VAL A 162 7.48 -21.16 -1.71
C VAL A 162 8.36 -22.32 -1.23
N PRO A 163 8.09 -22.88 -0.04
CA PRO A 163 8.72 -24.11 0.42
C PRO A 163 8.52 -25.28 -0.56
N LEU A 164 9.43 -26.25 -0.55
CA LEU A 164 9.41 -27.39 -1.47
C LEU A 164 8.15 -28.26 -1.35
N PHE A 165 7.48 -28.27 -0.20
CA PHE A 165 6.27 -29.09 0.05
C PHE A 165 4.99 -28.49 -0.54
N ILE A 166 5.04 -27.27 -1.06
CA ILE A 166 3.87 -26.63 -1.70
C ILE A 166 3.64 -27.24 -3.08
N ASN A 167 2.37 -27.53 -3.38
CA ASN A 167 1.95 -28.15 -4.64
C ASN A 167 0.97 -27.24 -5.39
N ILE A 168 0.74 -27.55 -6.65
CA ILE A 168 -0.32 -26.93 -7.47
C ILE A 168 -1.67 -27.18 -6.78
N GLY A 169 -2.51 -26.16 -6.68
CA GLY A 169 -3.81 -26.20 -6.03
C GLY A 169 -3.77 -25.90 -4.51
N ASP A 170 -2.58 -25.82 -3.89
CA ASP A 170 -2.48 -25.37 -2.50
C ASP A 170 -2.84 -23.88 -2.40
N LYS A 171 -3.57 -23.51 -1.35
CA LYS A 171 -3.78 -22.12 -0.98
C LYS A 171 -2.67 -21.65 -0.06
N VAL A 172 -2.12 -20.51 -0.38
CA VAL A 172 -1.02 -19.90 0.39
C VAL A 172 -1.36 -18.47 0.74
N LYS A 173 -0.95 -18.06 1.92
CA LYS A 173 -0.99 -16.68 2.36
C LYS A 173 0.29 -15.98 1.94
N VAL A 174 0.14 -14.85 1.28
CA VAL A 174 1.24 -14.04 0.74
C VAL A 174 1.20 -12.67 1.39
N ASP A 175 2.35 -12.20 1.87
CA ASP A 175 2.53 -10.81 2.28
C ASP A 175 2.63 -9.93 1.03
N THR A 176 1.72 -8.98 0.88
CA THR A 176 1.62 -8.17 -0.33
C THR A 176 2.69 -7.09 -0.43
N GLY A 177 3.26 -6.67 0.69
CA GLY A 177 4.32 -5.67 0.74
C GLY A 177 5.66 -6.22 0.26
N SER A 178 6.03 -7.41 0.74
CA SER A 178 7.30 -8.08 0.36
C SER A 178 7.16 -9.05 -0.80
N GLY A 179 5.94 -9.49 -1.12
CA GLY A 179 5.70 -10.56 -2.09
C GLY A 179 6.12 -11.95 -1.60
N SER A 180 6.22 -12.13 -0.28
CA SER A 180 6.75 -13.35 0.33
C SER A 180 5.64 -14.29 0.76
N TYR A 181 5.90 -15.60 0.60
CA TYR A 181 5.10 -16.65 1.22
C TYR A 181 5.12 -16.53 2.76
N VAL A 182 3.95 -16.62 3.37
CA VAL A 182 3.79 -16.60 4.83
C VAL A 182 3.52 -18.01 5.34
N GLU A 183 2.44 -18.63 4.88
CA GLU A 183 2.01 -19.95 5.33
C GLU A 183 1.08 -20.62 4.30
N ARG A 184 0.93 -21.94 4.40
CA ARG A 184 -0.09 -22.68 3.69
C ARG A 184 -1.41 -22.59 4.46
N VAL A 185 -2.46 -22.17 3.78
CA VAL A 185 -3.80 -22.12 4.36
C VAL A 185 -4.38 -23.54 4.36
N LYS A 186 -4.75 -24.01 5.54
CA LYS A 186 -5.47 -25.29 5.65
C LYS A 186 -6.93 -25.06 5.23
N GLY A 187 -7.34 -25.74 4.20
CA GLY A 187 -8.75 -25.83 3.80
C GLY A 187 -9.55 -26.70 4.76
#